data_83ba365e4beb337cea6095b463289a70
#
_entry.id   83ba365e4beb337cea6095b463289a70
#
_cell.length_a   1.000
_cell.length_b   1.000
_cell.length_c   1.000
_cell.angle_alpha   90.00
_cell.angle_beta   90.00
_cell.angle_gamma   90.00
#
_symmetry.space_group_name_H-M   'P 1'
#
loop_
_entity.id
_entity.type
_entity.pdbx_description
1 polymer ?
#
loop_
_entity_poly.entity_id
_entity_poly.type
_entity_poly.pdbx_seq_one_letter_code
_entity_poly.pdbx_strand_id
1 'polypeptide(L)'
;FLKSPVGQMFHQFFGENMLRADVCNAVEELGQLLDHTGPVLQSERNAARIFNADHLFFVTNGTSTSNKIVWHSTVAPGDVVLVDRNCHKSVIHSITMMGAIPIFLMPTRNHLGIIGPIPKEEFEWKNIQKKIDANPFIKNKNVVPRVMTLTQSTYDGIVYNVEMIKEMLDGKVDSLHFDEAWLPHAAFHPFYKDMHAIGSDRKRTKKSLMFATQSTHKLLAGLSQASQVLVQDAEDTKLDRDCFNEAYLMHTSTSPQYAIIASCDVSAAMMESPGGTTLVEESIAEAMDFRRAMREVDDKFGADWWFKVWGPDHLAEEGIGERSDWVLEPSAAWHDFGKLAKDFNMLDPIKATVVTPGLDIEGNFGSMGIPASIVTKYLAEHGVIVEKCGLYSFFIMFTIGITKGRWNTLVTELQQFKDHFDKNAPLWKVLPEFVAKHPRYERVGLKDICQQIHEFYKSRDVARMTTEMYTSDMVPAMMPSEAWAKMAHKQVDRVPLDQLEGRVTAMLVTPYPPGIPLLIPGERFNKRIIDYLYFARDFNEQFPGFETDIHGLVKTSIDGKSEYYVDCVRQERDITL
;
A
#
# COMPACT_ATOMS: atom_id res chain seq x y z
N PHE A 1 -20.22 -31.71 3.56
CA PHE A 1 -19.97 -31.30 4.95
C PHE A 1 -20.79 -32.11 5.96
N LEU A 2 -22.11 -32.30 5.75
CA LEU A 2 -23.01 -32.89 6.75
C LEU A 2 -22.74 -34.34 7.11
N LYS A 3 -21.88 -35.07 6.38
CA LYS A 3 -21.57 -36.49 6.62
C LYS A 3 -20.53 -36.73 7.73
N SER A 4 -19.93 -35.68 8.28
CA SER A 4 -18.98 -35.81 9.39
C SER A 4 -19.24 -34.80 10.50
N PRO A 5 -18.89 -35.07 11.76
CA PRO A 5 -19.06 -34.12 12.86
C PRO A 5 -18.32 -32.78 12.61
N VAL A 6 -17.11 -32.84 12.08
CA VAL A 6 -16.32 -31.64 11.75
C VAL A 6 -17.00 -30.80 10.63
N GLY A 7 -17.52 -31.50 9.61
CA GLY A 7 -18.27 -30.83 8.54
C GLY A 7 -19.57 -30.22 9.04
N GLN A 8 -20.26 -30.84 10.00
CA GLN A 8 -21.45 -30.27 10.63
C GLN A 8 -21.12 -28.98 11.40
N MET A 9 -20.02 -28.96 12.16
CA MET A 9 -19.55 -27.73 12.84
C MET A 9 -19.26 -26.59 11.84
N PHE A 10 -18.58 -26.91 10.74
CA PHE A 10 -18.30 -25.93 9.66
C PHE A 10 -19.61 -25.40 9.05
N HIS A 11 -20.56 -26.28 8.71
CA HIS A 11 -21.86 -25.90 8.19
C HIS A 11 -22.67 -25.05 9.18
N GLN A 12 -22.65 -25.41 10.47
CA GLN A 12 -23.32 -24.64 11.51
C GLN A 12 -22.75 -23.22 11.65
N PHE A 13 -21.44 -23.09 11.55
CA PHE A 13 -20.76 -21.79 11.65
C PHE A 13 -21.05 -20.89 10.45
N PHE A 14 -20.88 -21.38 9.21
CA PHE A 14 -21.03 -20.58 8.00
C PHE A 14 -22.49 -20.46 7.52
N GLY A 15 -23.33 -21.39 7.87
CA GLY A 15 -24.71 -21.45 7.44
C GLY A 15 -24.88 -21.99 6.01
N GLU A 16 -26.09 -22.42 5.71
CA GLU A 16 -26.43 -23.08 4.44
C GLU A 16 -26.25 -22.14 3.23
N ASN A 17 -26.62 -20.86 3.36
CA ASN A 17 -26.57 -19.91 2.25
C ASN A 17 -25.14 -19.67 1.74
N MET A 18 -24.16 -19.62 2.65
CA MET A 18 -22.75 -19.47 2.25
C MET A 18 -22.28 -20.69 1.44
N LEU A 19 -22.64 -21.89 1.86
CA LEU A 19 -22.27 -23.13 1.16
C LEU A 19 -23.03 -23.33 -0.15
N ARG A 20 -24.29 -22.86 -0.24
CA ARG A 20 -25.07 -22.89 -1.48
C ARG A 20 -24.60 -21.87 -2.52
N ALA A 21 -23.94 -20.78 -2.10
CA ALA A 21 -23.35 -19.80 -3.00
C ALA A 21 -22.09 -20.33 -3.71
N ASP A 22 -21.52 -21.44 -3.24
CA ASP A 22 -20.38 -22.11 -3.88
C ASP A 22 -20.88 -23.04 -5.00
N VAL A 23 -21.16 -22.44 -6.15
CA VAL A 23 -21.73 -23.11 -7.32
C VAL A 23 -20.63 -23.50 -8.32
N CYS A 24 -20.92 -24.52 -9.12
CA CYS A 24 -20.02 -25.01 -10.15
C CYS A 24 -20.15 -24.20 -11.44
N ASN A 25 -19.03 -23.82 -12.04
CA ASN A 25 -18.99 -23.10 -13.34
C ASN A 25 -19.36 -23.98 -14.55
N ALA A 26 -19.64 -25.27 -14.35
CA ALA A 26 -20.17 -26.15 -15.41
C ALA A 26 -21.65 -25.87 -15.73
N VAL A 27 -22.33 -25.01 -14.96
CA VAL A 27 -23.69 -24.58 -15.22
C VAL A 27 -23.66 -23.41 -16.20
N GLU A 28 -23.96 -23.67 -17.46
CA GLU A 28 -23.85 -22.70 -18.57
C GLU A 28 -24.68 -21.43 -18.32
N GLU A 29 -25.85 -21.54 -17.70
CA GLU A 29 -26.74 -20.41 -17.39
C GLU A 29 -26.14 -19.38 -16.46
N LEU A 30 -25.12 -19.74 -15.66
CA LEU A 30 -24.41 -18.80 -14.79
C LEU A 30 -23.38 -17.96 -15.54
N GLY A 31 -23.04 -18.35 -16.78
CA GLY A 31 -21.92 -17.76 -17.52
C GLY A 31 -20.57 -18.16 -16.91
N GLN A 32 -19.51 -17.78 -17.57
CA GLN A 32 -18.14 -18.13 -17.18
C GLN A 32 -17.27 -16.88 -17.06
N LEU A 33 -16.51 -16.80 -15.97
CA LEU A 33 -15.57 -15.70 -15.73
C LEU A 33 -14.40 -15.75 -16.72
N LEU A 34 -13.85 -16.92 -17.01
CA LEU A 34 -12.66 -17.09 -17.85
C LEU A 34 -12.89 -16.70 -19.31
N ASP A 35 -14.11 -16.99 -19.82
CA ASP A 35 -14.49 -16.70 -21.19
C ASP A 35 -15.32 -15.41 -21.30
N HIS A 36 -15.61 -14.77 -20.18
CA HIS A 36 -16.44 -13.57 -20.11
C HIS A 36 -17.78 -13.77 -20.84
N THR A 37 -18.60 -14.73 -20.39
CA THR A 37 -19.85 -15.11 -21.07
C THR A 37 -21.06 -15.00 -20.14
N GLY A 38 -22.26 -15.02 -20.71
CA GLY A 38 -23.53 -15.06 -20.01
C GLY A 38 -23.74 -13.91 -19.00
N PRO A 39 -24.35 -14.19 -17.84
CA PRO A 39 -24.56 -13.20 -16.78
C PRO A 39 -23.28 -12.51 -16.30
N VAL A 40 -22.13 -13.20 -16.26
CA VAL A 40 -20.84 -12.60 -15.88
C VAL A 40 -20.47 -11.48 -16.84
N LEU A 41 -20.54 -11.74 -18.17
CA LEU A 41 -20.27 -10.70 -19.16
C LEU A 41 -21.26 -9.53 -19.07
N GLN A 42 -22.54 -9.81 -18.82
CA GLN A 42 -23.55 -8.76 -18.66
C GLN A 42 -23.24 -7.88 -17.43
N SER A 43 -22.82 -8.50 -16.34
CA SER A 43 -22.39 -7.82 -15.13
C SER A 43 -21.15 -6.96 -15.36
N GLU A 44 -20.12 -7.49 -16.02
CA GLU A 44 -18.92 -6.73 -16.38
C GLU A 44 -19.21 -5.54 -17.29
N ARG A 45 -20.11 -5.70 -18.27
CA ARG A 45 -20.57 -4.59 -19.14
C ARG A 45 -21.35 -3.53 -18.37
N ASN A 46 -22.21 -3.94 -17.43
CA ASN A 46 -22.93 -3.01 -16.58
C ASN A 46 -21.97 -2.26 -15.64
N ALA A 47 -21.03 -2.96 -15.03
CA ALA A 47 -19.99 -2.33 -14.22
C ALA A 47 -19.13 -1.37 -15.05
N ALA A 48 -18.73 -1.75 -16.27
CA ALA A 48 -17.99 -0.86 -17.17
C ALA A 48 -18.78 0.43 -17.48
N ARG A 49 -20.09 0.31 -17.71
CA ARG A 49 -20.98 1.48 -17.89
C ARG A 49 -20.99 2.38 -16.66
N ILE A 50 -21.12 1.80 -15.44
CA ILE A 50 -21.17 2.55 -14.18
C ILE A 50 -19.86 3.28 -13.91
N PHE A 51 -18.72 2.61 -14.12
CA PHE A 51 -17.39 3.18 -13.95
C PHE A 51 -16.92 4.02 -15.14
N ASN A 52 -17.72 4.08 -16.20
CA ASN A 52 -17.40 4.78 -17.47
C ASN A 52 -16.09 4.32 -18.12
N ALA A 53 -15.82 3.03 -18.07
CA ALA A 53 -14.73 2.35 -18.74
C ALA A 53 -15.19 1.75 -20.07
N ASP A 54 -14.29 1.59 -21.05
CA ASP A 54 -14.59 0.86 -22.30
C ASP A 54 -14.70 -0.65 -22.03
N HIS A 55 -13.86 -1.16 -21.13
CA HIS A 55 -13.88 -2.55 -20.68
C HIS A 55 -13.68 -2.61 -19.17
N LEU A 56 -14.35 -3.56 -18.53
CA LEU A 56 -14.14 -3.89 -17.13
C LEU A 56 -14.17 -5.41 -16.97
N PHE A 57 -13.20 -5.95 -16.25
CA PHE A 57 -13.04 -7.37 -15.99
C PHE A 57 -12.99 -7.61 -14.50
N PHE A 58 -13.85 -8.48 -13.97
CA PHE A 58 -13.79 -8.89 -12.58
C PHE A 58 -12.62 -9.84 -12.34
N VAL A 59 -12.01 -9.72 -11.18
CA VAL A 59 -10.88 -10.55 -10.75
C VAL A 59 -11.16 -11.07 -9.34
N THR A 60 -11.06 -12.38 -9.15
CA THR A 60 -11.44 -13.06 -7.91
C THR A 60 -10.25 -13.38 -7.00
N ASN A 61 -9.08 -12.81 -7.25
CA ASN A 61 -7.87 -13.06 -6.47
C ASN A 61 -7.11 -11.77 -6.12
N GLY A 62 -7.87 -10.68 -5.89
CA GLY A 62 -7.36 -9.39 -5.46
C GLY A 62 -6.59 -8.61 -6.52
N THR A 63 -6.32 -7.34 -6.24
CA THR A 63 -5.55 -6.48 -7.15
C THR A 63 -4.13 -6.96 -7.39
N SER A 64 -3.58 -7.79 -6.50
CA SER A 64 -2.30 -8.47 -6.79
C SER A 64 -2.35 -9.29 -8.06
N THR A 65 -3.49 -9.92 -8.36
CA THR A 65 -3.71 -10.64 -9.61
C THR A 65 -4.08 -9.69 -10.74
N SER A 66 -4.92 -8.68 -10.49
CA SER A 66 -5.25 -7.66 -11.49
C SER A 66 -3.98 -6.99 -12.05
N ASN A 67 -3.04 -6.61 -11.18
CA ASN A 67 -1.75 -6.04 -11.60
C ASN A 67 -0.96 -7.02 -12.49
N LYS A 68 -0.91 -8.31 -12.13
CA LYS A 68 -0.19 -9.33 -12.93
C LYS A 68 -0.84 -9.56 -14.29
N ILE A 69 -2.17 -9.51 -14.38
CA ILE A 69 -2.89 -9.64 -15.65
C ILE A 69 -2.54 -8.47 -16.57
N VAL A 70 -2.63 -7.23 -16.09
CA VAL A 70 -2.26 -6.04 -16.86
C VAL A 70 -0.81 -6.15 -17.35
N TRP A 71 0.11 -6.50 -16.47
CA TRP A 71 1.51 -6.63 -16.81
C TRP A 71 1.77 -7.76 -17.83
N HIS A 72 1.18 -8.92 -17.64
CA HIS A 72 1.38 -10.05 -18.53
C HIS A 72 0.77 -9.83 -19.93
N SER A 73 -0.28 -9.02 -20.03
CA SER A 73 -0.87 -8.62 -21.31
C SER A 73 -0.08 -7.52 -22.04
N THR A 74 0.86 -6.85 -21.36
CA THR A 74 1.53 -5.66 -21.93
C THR A 74 3.06 -5.79 -22.00
N VAL A 75 3.67 -6.67 -21.21
CA VAL A 75 5.12 -6.72 -21.00
C VAL A 75 5.68 -8.09 -21.34
N ALA A 76 6.78 -8.11 -22.08
CA ALA A 76 7.57 -9.30 -22.43
C ALA A 76 9.01 -9.20 -21.88
N PRO A 77 9.77 -10.31 -21.85
CA PRO A 77 11.15 -10.31 -21.36
C PRO A 77 12.04 -9.31 -22.12
N GLY A 78 12.75 -8.48 -21.35
CA GLY A 78 13.63 -7.44 -21.87
C GLY A 78 12.97 -6.10 -22.16
N ASP A 79 11.66 -6.01 -22.03
CA ASP A 79 10.94 -4.73 -22.15
C ASP A 79 11.30 -3.76 -21.03
N VAL A 80 11.40 -2.48 -21.37
CA VAL A 80 11.60 -1.41 -20.40
C VAL A 80 10.25 -0.95 -19.85
N VAL A 81 10.19 -0.73 -18.55
CA VAL A 81 8.98 -0.28 -17.83
C VAL A 81 9.30 0.86 -16.89
N LEU A 82 8.36 1.78 -16.71
CA LEU A 82 8.44 2.84 -15.70
C LEU A 82 7.62 2.43 -14.49
N VAL A 83 8.18 2.50 -13.29
CA VAL A 83 7.53 1.98 -12.08
C VAL A 83 7.73 2.90 -10.90
N ASP A 84 6.65 3.18 -10.18
CA ASP A 84 6.70 3.78 -8.86
C ASP A 84 7.53 2.93 -7.89
N ARG A 85 8.56 3.51 -7.26
CA ARG A 85 9.37 2.76 -6.28
C ARG A 85 8.59 2.37 -5.02
N ASN A 86 7.49 3.05 -4.72
CA ASN A 86 6.54 2.68 -3.66
C ASN A 86 5.45 1.69 -4.11
N CYS A 87 5.60 1.05 -5.26
CA CYS A 87 4.60 0.13 -5.77
C CYS A 87 4.38 -1.06 -4.83
N HIS A 88 3.17 -1.61 -4.89
CA HIS A 88 2.85 -2.84 -4.18
C HIS A 88 3.74 -4.01 -4.66
N LYS A 89 4.08 -4.92 -3.74
CA LYS A 89 4.93 -6.09 -4.05
C LYS A 89 4.49 -6.91 -5.28
N SER A 90 3.19 -6.91 -5.61
CA SER A 90 2.70 -7.61 -6.82
C SER A 90 3.27 -7.03 -8.11
N VAL A 91 3.56 -5.73 -8.15
CA VAL A 91 4.22 -5.09 -9.30
C VAL A 91 5.68 -5.53 -9.40
N ILE A 92 6.39 -5.60 -8.27
CA ILE A 92 7.77 -6.15 -8.23
C ILE A 92 7.79 -7.62 -8.65
N HIS A 93 6.80 -8.41 -8.21
CA HIS A 93 6.65 -9.78 -8.69
C HIS A 93 6.40 -9.82 -10.20
N SER A 94 5.61 -8.90 -10.76
CA SER A 94 5.39 -8.80 -12.20
C SER A 94 6.68 -8.47 -12.95
N ILE A 95 7.50 -7.53 -12.48
CA ILE A 95 8.83 -7.26 -13.05
C ILE A 95 9.66 -8.54 -13.12
N THR A 96 9.69 -9.30 -12.02
CA THR A 96 10.45 -10.54 -11.92
C THR A 96 9.90 -11.62 -12.87
N MET A 97 8.58 -11.81 -12.88
CA MET A 97 7.93 -12.86 -13.69
C MET A 97 8.03 -12.59 -15.20
N MET A 98 7.84 -11.32 -15.60
CA MET A 98 7.87 -10.93 -17.02
C MET A 98 9.29 -10.67 -17.54
N GLY A 99 10.31 -10.64 -16.67
CA GLY A 99 11.68 -10.32 -17.08
C GLY A 99 11.86 -8.89 -17.57
N ALA A 100 11.10 -7.95 -17.02
CA ALA A 100 11.16 -6.54 -17.41
C ALA A 100 12.39 -5.82 -16.83
N ILE A 101 12.81 -4.75 -17.51
CA ILE A 101 13.87 -3.83 -17.06
C ILE A 101 13.21 -2.60 -16.43
N PRO A 102 13.20 -2.45 -15.11
CA PRO A 102 12.52 -1.33 -14.47
C PRO A 102 13.35 -0.05 -14.49
N ILE A 103 12.68 1.07 -14.77
CA ILE A 103 13.12 2.43 -14.48
C ILE A 103 12.24 2.94 -13.35
N PHE A 104 12.83 3.17 -12.17
CA PHE A 104 12.07 3.61 -11.01
C PHE A 104 11.89 5.11 -10.95
N LEU A 105 10.64 5.53 -10.69
CA LEU A 105 10.26 6.87 -10.32
C LEU A 105 10.31 6.97 -8.79
N MET A 106 11.10 7.91 -8.26
CA MET A 106 11.43 7.96 -6.84
C MET A 106 10.49 8.88 -6.07
N PRO A 107 9.75 8.37 -5.07
CA PRO A 107 8.89 9.16 -4.22
C PRO A 107 9.68 9.90 -3.15
N THR A 108 9.05 10.94 -2.60
CA THR A 108 9.49 11.64 -1.40
C THR A 108 8.99 10.94 -0.12
N ARG A 109 9.51 11.37 1.01
CA ARG A 109 9.04 10.98 2.35
C ARG A 109 9.21 12.16 3.29
N ASN A 110 8.35 12.28 4.31
CA ASN A 110 8.60 13.19 5.40
C ASN A 110 9.24 12.47 6.60
N HIS A 111 9.64 13.22 7.61
CA HIS A 111 10.34 12.67 8.78
C HIS A 111 9.43 11.84 9.71
N LEU A 112 8.11 11.97 9.58
CA LEU A 112 7.16 11.07 10.26
C LEU A 112 7.10 9.67 9.60
N GLY A 113 7.84 9.45 8.52
CA GLY A 113 7.81 8.19 7.76
C GLY A 113 6.59 8.06 6.83
N ILE A 114 5.84 9.14 6.63
CA ILE A 114 4.71 9.18 5.70
C ILE A 114 5.27 9.18 4.27
N ILE A 115 4.66 8.34 3.44
CA ILE A 115 5.05 8.20 2.04
C ILE A 115 4.51 9.39 1.26
N GLY A 116 5.42 10.17 0.71
CA GLY A 116 5.11 11.34 -0.11
C GLY A 116 4.93 11.01 -1.58
N PRO A 117 4.57 12.02 -2.38
CA PRO A 117 4.42 11.87 -3.80
C PRO A 117 5.76 11.70 -4.53
N ILE A 118 5.71 11.10 -5.70
CA ILE A 118 6.75 11.21 -6.71
C ILE A 118 6.68 12.66 -7.24
N PRO A 119 7.77 13.44 -7.22
CA PRO A 119 7.78 14.79 -7.77
C PRO A 119 7.40 14.80 -9.25
N LYS A 120 6.70 15.86 -9.69
CA LYS A 120 6.26 15.99 -11.09
C LYS A 120 7.42 15.88 -12.08
N GLU A 121 8.59 16.37 -11.70
CA GLU A 121 9.81 16.35 -12.50
C GLU A 121 10.29 14.94 -12.84
N GLU A 122 9.97 13.93 -11.99
CA GLU A 122 10.27 12.53 -12.25
C GLU A 122 9.52 11.99 -13.49
N PHE A 123 8.34 12.55 -13.80
CA PHE A 123 7.54 12.20 -14.98
C PHE A 123 7.97 12.96 -16.25
N GLU A 124 8.84 13.95 -16.15
CA GLU A 124 9.35 14.65 -17.32
C GLU A 124 10.25 13.75 -18.16
N TRP A 125 9.95 13.68 -19.46
CA TRP A 125 10.66 12.75 -20.36
C TRP A 125 12.18 12.91 -20.33
N LYS A 126 12.68 14.14 -20.22
CA LYS A 126 14.14 14.40 -20.11
C LYS A 126 14.79 13.69 -18.92
N ASN A 127 14.08 13.55 -17.79
CA ASN A 127 14.57 12.89 -16.58
C ASN A 127 14.43 11.36 -16.70
N ILE A 128 13.35 10.90 -17.31
CA ILE A 128 13.16 9.48 -17.64
C ILE A 128 14.26 9.03 -18.62
N GLN A 129 14.53 9.81 -19.68
CA GLN A 129 15.57 9.49 -20.66
C GLN A 129 16.96 9.39 -20.03
N LYS A 130 17.32 10.29 -19.10
CA LYS A 130 18.59 10.19 -18.34
C LYS A 130 18.71 8.85 -17.58
N LYS A 131 17.61 8.39 -16.98
CA LYS A 131 17.59 7.10 -16.28
C LYS A 131 17.73 5.92 -17.25
N ILE A 132 17.08 5.99 -18.42
CA ILE A 132 17.23 5.00 -19.50
C ILE A 132 18.69 4.97 -19.97
N ASP A 133 19.30 6.14 -20.21
CA ASP A 133 20.69 6.24 -20.68
C ASP A 133 21.69 5.66 -19.66
N ALA A 134 21.44 5.89 -18.38
CA ALA A 134 22.30 5.40 -17.30
C ALA A 134 22.10 3.91 -16.97
N ASN A 135 20.99 3.29 -17.38
CA ASN A 135 20.70 1.89 -17.02
C ASN A 135 21.56 0.92 -17.83
N PRO A 136 22.40 0.08 -17.20
CA PRO A 136 23.33 -0.81 -17.89
C PRO A 136 22.66 -1.97 -18.63
N PHE A 137 21.41 -2.31 -18.28
CA PHE A 137 20.68 -3.43 -18.89
C PHE A 137 19.93 -3.03 -20.15
N ILE A 138 19.73 -1.73 -20.38
CA ILE A 138 19.03 -1.22 -21.56
C ILE A 138 20.04 -1.02 -22.70
N LYS A 139 19.95 -1.84 -23.75
CA LYS A 139 20.83 -1.75 -24.93
C LYS A 139 20.37 -0.66 -25.89
N ASN A 140 19.08 -0.60 -26.19
CA ASN A 140 18.49 0.42 -27.07
C ASN A 140 18.02 1.61 -26.23
N LYS A 141 18.76 2.72 -26.27
CA LYS A 141 18.44 3.94 -25.50
C LYS A 141 17.26 4.76 -26.06
N ASN A 142 16.80 4.44 -27.26
CA ASN A 142 15.61 5.05 -27.89
C ASN A 142 14.35 4.18 -27.71
N VAL A 143 14.35 3.28 -26.73
CA VAL A 143 13.21 2.40 -26.46
C VAL A 143 12.00 3.19 -25.94
N VAL A 144 10.81 2.77 -26.37
CA VAL A 144 9.54 3.20 -25.79
C VAL A 144 9.19 2.24 -24.66
N PRO A 145 9.05 2.70 -23.40
CA PRO A 145 8.63 1.81 -22.32
C PRO A 145 7.23 1.24 -22.58
N ARG A 146 7.04 -0.03 -22.25
CA ARG A 146 5.78 -0.74 -22.50
C ARG A 146 4.65 -0.29 -21.58
N VAL A 147 4.97 -0.04 -20.31
CA VAL A 147 3.99 0.41 -19.33
C VAL A 147 4.63 1.35 -18.32
N MET A 148 3.88 2.35 -17.90
CA MET A 148 4.13 3.12 -16.67
C MET A 148 3.12 2.65 -15.62
N THR A 149 3.61 2.14 -14.48
CA THR A 149 2.77 1.76 -13.35
C THR A 149 2.98 2.70 -12.18
N LEU A 150 1.91 3.34 -11.76
CA LEU A 150 1.86 4.28 -10.64
C LEU A 150 0.87 3.81 -9.58
N THR A 151 1.29 3.81 -8.31
CA THR A 151 0.37 3.69 -7.17
C THR A 151 -0.39 4.99 -7.02
N GLN A 152 -1.63 5.02 -7.50
CA GLN A 152 -2.44 6.25 -7.61
C GLN A 152 -2.82 6.81 -6.24
N SER A 153 -2.94 5.96 -5.23
CA SER A 153 -3.10 6.40 -3.84
C SER A 153 -2.09 5.70 -2.95
N THR A 154 -1.22 6.45 -2.28
CA THR A 154 -0.36 5.90 -1.23
C THR A 154 -1.21 5.41 -0.05
N TYR A 155 -0.63 4.64 0.87
CA TYR A 155 -1.31 4.24 2.11
C TYR A 155 -1.83 5.45 2.89
N ASP A 156 -1.04 6.51 2.99
CA ASP A 156 -1.40 7.71 3.75
C ASP A 156 -2.36 8.65 2.99
N GLY A 157 -2.73 8.31 1.75
CA GLY A 157 -3.78 8.97 1.01
C GLY A 157 -3.31 10.03 0.01
N ILE A 158 -2.03 10.08 -0.34
CA ILE A 158 -1.56 10.98 -1.39
C ILE A 158 -1.98 10.44 -2.75
N VAL A 159 -2.70 11.26 -3.52
CA VAL A 159 -3.19 10.97 -4.87
C VAL A 159 -2.59 11.93 -5.89
N TYR A 160 -2.58 11.53 -7.16
CA TYR A 160 -1.96 12.28 -8.26
C TYR A 160 -3.00 12.81 -9.24
N ASN A 161 -2.71 13.96 -9.84
CA ASN A 161 -3.46 14.49 -10.96
C ASN A 161 -3.15 13.68 -12.24
N VAL A 162 -4.08 12.81 -12.60
CA VAL A 162 -3.92 11.88 -13.72
C VAL A 162 -3.88 12.62 -15.07
N GLU A 163 -4.65 13.71 -15.22
CA GLU A 163 -4.66 14.47 -16.48
C GLU A 163 -3.28 15.08 -16.76
N MET A 164 -2.61 15.60 -15.74
CA MET A 164 -1.25 16.14 -15.90
C MET A 164 -0.25 15.04 -16.24
N ILE A 165 -0.38 13.85 -15.69
CA ILE A 165 0.49 12.69 -16.02
C ILE A 165 0.24 12.24 -17.47
N LYS A 166 -1.01 12.15 -17.91
CA LYS A 166 -1.36 11.84 -19.29
C LYS A 166 -0.73 12.82 -20.28
N GLU A 167 -0.83 14.12 -20.00
CA GLU A 167 -0.21 15.17 -20.84
C GLU A 167 1.31 14.99 -20.98
N MET A 168 1.99 14.53 -19.93
CA MET A 168 3.44 14.31 -19.95
C MET A 168 3.85 13.02 -20.67
N LEU A 169 3.06 11.96 -20.59
CA LEU A 169 3.47 10.61 -20.98
C LEU A 169 2.69 9.98 -22.14
N ASP A 170 1.56 10.55 -22.57
CA ASP A 170 0.79 10.00 -23.70
C ASP A 170 1.64 9.94 -24.98
N GLY A 171 1.72 8.76 -25.58
CA GLY A 171 2.54 8.48 -26.73
C GLY A 171 4.05 8.34 -26.49
N LYS A 172 4.51 8.51 -25.24
CA LYS A 172 5.88 8.25 -24.81
C LYS A 172 6.03 6.89 -24.11
N VAL A 173 4.93 6.32 -23.69
CA VAL A 173 4.80 4.95 -23.19
C VAL A 173 3.62 4.29 -23.89
N ASP A 174 3.65 2.97 -24.07
CA ASP A 174 2.56 2.27 -24.75
C ASP A 174 1.29 2.21 -23.89
N SER A 175 1.45 2.04 -22.58
CA SER A 175 0.32 1.94 -21.65
C SER A 175 0.58 2.71 -20.36
N LEU A 176 -0.48 3.31 -19.82
CA LEU A 176 -0.51 3.93 -18.50
C LEU A 176 -1.35 3.05 -17.57
N HIS A 177 -0.75 2.53 -16.52
CA HIS A 177 -1.39 1.70 -15.51
C HIS A 177 -1.38 2.39 -14.16
N PHE A 178 -2.57 2.67 -13.64
CA PHE A 178 -2.78 3.25 -12.31
C PHE A 178 -3.27 2.17 -11.36
N ASP A 179 -2.46 1.85 -10.36
CA ASP A 179 -2.87 0.97 -9.27
C ASP A 179 -3.74 1.78 -8.30
N GLU A 180 -5.04 1.64 -8.46
CA GLU A 180 -6.10 2.27 -7.66
C GLU A 180 -6.68 1.31 -6.62
N ALA A 181 -5.88 0.35 -6.13
CA ALA A 181 -6.35 -0.59 -5.11
C ALA A 181 -6.94 0.09 -3.87
N TRP A 182 -6.52 1.31 -3.58
CA TRP A 182 -6.98 2.14 -2.48
C TRP A 182 -7.83 3.35 -2.92
N LEU A 183 -8.30 3.39 -4.19
CA LEU A 183 -8.99 4.55 -4.76
C LEU A 183 -10.21 4.22 -5.64
N PRO A 184 -10.90 3.07 -5.49
CA PRO A 184 -12.00 2.73 -6.39
C PRO A 184 -13.23 3.62 -6.26
N HIS A 185 -13.37 4.39 -5.17
CA HIS A 185 -14.47 5.30 -4.88
C HIS A 185 -14.36 6.66 -5.59
N ALA A 186 -13.15 7.03 -6.02
CA ALA A 186 -12.85 8.39 -6.46
C ALA A 186 -13.65 8.84 -7.70
N ALA A 187 -13.96 7.93 -8.62
CA ALA A 187 -14.71 8.25 -9.83
C ALA A 187 -16.16 8.71 -9.58
N PHE A 188 -16.70 8.54 -8.37
CA PHE A 188 -18.10 8.76 -8.04
C PHE A 188 -18.38 10.07 -7.29
N HIS A 189 -17.34 10.85 -6.97
CA HIS A 189 -17.54 12.12 -6.27
C HIS A 189 -16.66 13.24 -6.85
N PRO A 190 -17.21 14.45 -7.09
CA PRO A 190 -16.47 15.57 -7.71
C PRO A 190 -15.29 16.06 -6.87
N PHE A 191 -15.23 15.70 -5.59
CA PHE A 191 -14.08 16.00 -4.72
C PHE A 191 -12.76 15.45 -5.28
N TYR A 192 -12.80 14.32 -6.00
CA TYR A 192 -11.65 13.67 -6.61
C TYR A 192 -11.44 14.02 -8.08
N LYS A 193 -11.98 15.14 -8.54
CA LYS A 193 -11.80 15.59 -9.93
C LYS A 193 -10.32 15.58 -10.31
N ASP A 194 -9.99 15.00 -11.47
CA ASP A 194 -8.63 14.81 -12.01
C ASP A 194 -7.72 13.86 -11.22
N MET A 195 -8.16 13.29 -10.09
CA MET A 195 -7.36 12.46 -9.19
C MET A 195 -7.63 10.95 -9.33
N HIS A 196 -8.27 10.50 -10.40
CA HIS A 196 -8.49 9.09 -10.72
C HIS A 196 -8.31 8.83 -12.21
N ALA A 197 -8.02 7.59 -12.59
CA ALA A 197 -7.60 7.26 -13.95
C ALA A 197 -8.76 7.27 -14.95
N ILE A 198 -9.85 6.57 -14.64
CA ILE A 198 -10.98 6.35 -15.55
C ILE A 198 -12.27 6.84 -14.88
N GLY A 199 -13.09 7.59 -15.64
CA GLY A 199 -14.33 8.16 -15.16
C GLY A 199 -15.02 9.00 -16.24
N SER A 200 -16.22 9.53 -15.95
CA SER A 200 -17.06 10.22 -16.92
C SER A 200 -16.48 11.52 -17.48
N ASP A 201 -15.64 12.19 -16.72
CA ASP A 201 -15.01 13.47 -17.06
C ASP A 201 -13.58 13.33 -17.57
N ARG A 202 -13.10 12.08 -17.77
CA ARG A 202 -11.73 11.82 -18.20
C ARG A 202 -11.55 11.95 -19.70
N LYS A 203 -10.61 12.79 -20.12
CA LYS A 203 -10.22 12.88 -21.52
C LYS A 203 -9.53 11.57 -21.94
N ARG A 204 -9.83 11.13 -23.15
CA ARG A 204 -9.16 9.97 -23.73
C ARG A 204 -7.73 10.33 -24.11
N THR A 205 -6.79 9.43 -23.85
CA THR A 205 -5.42 9.51 -24.38
C THR A 205 -5.43 9.34 -25.90
N LYS A 206 -4.43 9.88 -26.58
CA LYS A 206 -4.32 9.72 -28.02
C LYS A 206 -3.74 8.36 -28.40
N LYS A 207 -2.66 7.94 -27.74
CA LYS A 207 -1.91 6.73 -28.12
C LYS A 207 -1.78 5.70 -27.01
N SER A 208 -1.55 6.13 -25.77
CA SER A 208 -1.29 5.23 -24.67
C SER A 208 -2.58 4.61 -24.14
N LEU A 209 -2.63 3.28 -24.07
CA LEU A 209 -3.75 2.55 -23.49
C LEU A 209 -3.81 2.78 -21.98
N MET A 210 -5.00 2.97 -21.42
CA MET A 210 -5.18 3.24 -19.99
C MET A 210 -5.70 1.99 -19.27
N PHE A 211 -5.03 1.65 -18.14
CA PHE A 211 -5.50 0.64 -17.19
C PHE A 211 -5.65 1.24 -15.80
N ALA A 212 -6.69 0.81 -15.09
CA ALA A 212 -6.82 1.02 -13.66
C ALA A 212 -7.12 -0.33 -12.99
N THR A 213 -6.41 -0.65 -11.92
CA THR A 213 -6.65 -1.86 -11.13
C THR A 213 -7.16 -1.47 -9.75
N GLN A 214 -8.31 -2.03 -9.35
CA GLN A 214 -9.03 -1.60 -8.16
C GLN A 214 -9.39 -2.78 -7.26
N SER A 215 -9.20 -2.62 -5.95
CA SER A 215 -9.68 -3.57 -4.95
C SER A 215 -11.10 -3.23 -4.54
N THR A 216 -12.05 -3.95 -5.09
CA THR A 216 -13.47 -3.81 -4.73
C THR A 216 -13.70 -4.10 -3.23
N HIS A 217 -12.97 -5.07 -2.68
CA HIS A 217 -13.10 -5.51 -1.28
C HIS A 217 -12.51 -4.54 -0.24
N LYS A 218 -11.75 -3.51 -0.63
CA LYS A 218 -11.13 -2.59 0.33
C LYS A 218 -12.03 -1.41 0.69
N LEU A 219 -12.48 -0.68 -0.31
CA LEU A 219 -13.22 0.58 -0.13
C LEU A 219 -14.65 0.52 -0.66
N LEU A 220 -14.97 -0.44 -1.51
CA LEU A 220 -16.32 -0.73 -1.95
C LEU A 220 -16.88 -1.95 -1.19
N ALA A 221 -18.03 -2.48 -1.60
CA ALA A 221 -18.75 -3.52 -0.86
C ALA A 221 -18.42 -4.96 -1.30
N GLY A 222 -17.24 -5.22 -1.86
CA GLY A 222 -16.83 -6.55 -2.32
C GLY A 222 -16.42 -7.51 -1.20
N LEU A 223 -16.62 -8.80 -1.39
CA LEU A 223 -16.04 -9.84 -0.55
C LEU A 223 -14.52 -9.85 -0.70
N SER A 224 -13.80 -10.35 0.31
CA SER A 224 -12.34 -10.51 0.22
C SER A 224 -11.93 -11.17 -1.09
N GLN A 225 -10.85 -10.69 -1.70
CA GLN A 225 -10.35 -11.04 -3.03
C GLN A 225 -11.11 -10.39 -4.21
N ALA A 226 -12.26 -9.76 -4.01
CA ALA A 226 -12.93 -9.02 -5.07
C ALA A 226 -12.07 -7.87 -5.58
N SER A 227 -11.82 -7.85 -6.87
CA SER A 227 -11.01 -6.84 -7.58
C SER A 227 -11.52 -6.67 -9.00
N GLN A 228 -11.01 -5.65 -9.70
CA GLN A 228 -11.38 -5.41 -11.10
C GLN A 228 -10.26 -4.71 -11.85
N VAL A 229 -10.23 -4.93 -13.16
CA VAL A 229 -9.40 -4.21 -14.12
C VAL A 229 -10.30 -3.37 -15.00
N LEU A 230 -10.09 -2.07 -15.01
CA LEU A 230 -10.75 -1.13 -15.91
C LEU A 230 -9.80 -0.77 -17.05
N VAL A 231 -10.33 -0.66 -18.25
CA VAL A 231 -9.57 -0.27 -19.44
C VAL A 231 -10.30 0.87 -20.15
N GLN A 232 -9.55 1.90 -20.52
CA GLN A 232 -9.97 2.92 -21.46
C GLN A 232 -9.06 2.86 -22.70
N ASP A 233 -9.67 2.62 -23.84
CA ASP A 233 -9.01 2.68 -25.12
C ASP A 233 -8.48 4.09 -25.42
N ALA A 234 -7.32 4.19 -26.03
CA ALA A 234 -6.88 5.44 -26.62
C ALA A 234 -7.62 5.75 -27.94
N GLU A 235 -7.44 6.96 -28.47
CA GLU A 235 -8.01 7.29 -29.78
C GLU A 235 -7.46 6.36 -30.89
N ASP A 236 -6.12 6.20 -30.90
CA ASP A 236 -5.40 5.47 -31.93
C ASP A 236 -5.08 4.00 -31.55
N THR A 237 -5.28 3.62 -30.28
CA THR A 237 -4.91 2.28 -29.77
C THR A 237 -6.08 1.66 -29.01
N LYS A 238 -6.41 0.42 -29.36
CA LYS A 238 -7.47 -0.36 -28.71
C LYS A 238 -6.89 -1.53 -27.94
N LEU A 239 -7.62 -1.98 -26.90
CA LEU A 239 -7.28 -3.19 -26.18
C LEU A 239 -7.30 -4.40 -27.13
N ASP A 240 -6.18 -5.12 -27.19
CA ASP A 240 -6.15 -6.47 -27.75
C ASP A 240 -6.79 -7.43 -26.73
N ARG A 241 -8.07 -7.74 -26.95
CA ARG A 241 -8.86 -8.55 -26.01
C ARG A 241 -8.38 -9.99 -25.97
N ASP A 242 -7.88 -10.54 -27.06
CA ASP A 242 -7.43 -11.92 -27.10
C ASP A 242 -6.14 -12.08 -26.30
N CYS A 243 -5.17 -11.19 -26.51
CA CYS A 243 -3.94 -11.14 -25.71
C CYS A 243 -4.23 -10.89 -24.22
N PHE A 244 -5.14 -9.97 -23.92
CA PHE A 244 -5.54 -9.69 -22.53
C PHE A 244 -6.18 -10.92 -21.88
N ASN A 245 -7.08 -11.61 -22.59
CA ASN A 245 -7.74 -12.80 -22.07
C ASN A 245 -6.77 -13.96 -21.83
N GLU A 246 -5.81 -14.17 -22.70
CA GLU A 246 -4.75 -15.16 -22.48
C GLU A 246 -3.96 -14.87 -21.20
N ALA A 247 -3.57 -13.62 -20.98
CA ALA A 247 -2.93 -13.20 -19.72
C ALA A 247 -3.86 -13.39 -18.51
N TYR A 248 -5.15 -13.11 -18.67
CA TYR A 248 -6.17 -13.31 -17.64
C TYR A 248 -6.27 -14.80 -17.25
N LEU A 249 -6.33 -15.69 -18.21
CA LEU A 249 -6.36 -17.15 -18.01
C LEU A 249 -5.14 -17.68 -17.25
N MET A 250 -3.96 -17.15 -17.53
CA MET A 250 -2.72 -17.57 -16.84
C MET A 250 -2.72 -17.27 -15.34
N HIS A 251 -3.55 -16.31 -14.88
CA HIS A 251 -3.58 -15.85 -13.50
C HIS A 251 -4.89 -16.15 -12.78
N THR A 252 -5.85 -16.80 -13.43
CA THR A 252 -7.18 -17.03 -12.88
C THR A 252 -7.46 -18.54 -12.75
N SER A 253 -8.04 -18.93 -11.60
CA SER A 253 -8.50 -20.30 -11.39
C SER A 253 -9.58 -20.68 -12.40
N THR A 254 -9.54 -21.93 -12.88
CA THR A 254 -10.62 -22.52 -13.69
C THR A 254 -11.92 -22.74 -12.90
N SER A 255 -11.88 -22.59 -11.56
CA SER A 255 -13.02 -22.75 -10.66
C SER A 255 -13.19 -21.47 -9.81
N PRO A 256 -13.58 -20.34 -10.40
CA PRO A 256 -13.72 -19.09 -9.66
C PRO A 256 -14.89 -19.14 -8.68
N GLN A 257 -14.75 -18.43 -7.56
CA GLN A 257 -15.79 -18.34 -6.54
C GLN A 257 -16.89 -17.34 -6.98
N TYR A 258 -18.08 -17.85 -7.29
CA TYR A 258 -19.19 -17.03 -7.81
C TYR A 258 -19.71 -16.00 -6.79
N ALA A 259 -19.61 -16.28 -5.49
CA ALA A 259 -19.99 -15.31 -4.48
C ALA A 259 -19.10 -14.04 -4.56
N ILE A 260 -17.83 -14.17 -4.91
CA ILE A 260 -16.92 -13.03 -5.12
C ILE A 260 -17.35 -12.26 -6.38
N ILE A 261 -17.66 -12.97 -7.48
CA ILE A 261 -18.14 -12.34 -8.74
C ILE A 261 -19.42 -11.56 -8.47
N ALA A 262 -20.39 -12.19 -7.79
CA ALA A 262 -21.65 -11.54 -7.42
C ALA A 262 -21.44 -10.30 -6.54
N SER A 263 -20.46 -10.35 -5.62
CA SER A 263 -20.11 -9.18 -4.81
C SER A 263 -19.52 -8.02 -5.63
N CYS A 264 -18.78 -8.31 -6.70
CA CYS A 264 -18.31 -7.28 -7.64
C CYS A 264 -19.49 -6.62 -8.38
N ASP A 265 -20.47 -7.41 -8.83
CA ASP A 265 -21.69 -6.92 -9.50
C ASP A 265 -22.50 -6.01 -8.57
N VAL A 266 -22.81 -6.49 -7.37
CA VAL A 266 -23.55 -5.72 -6.36
C VAL A 266 -22.81 -4.44 -6.00
N SER A 267 -21.50 -4.52 -5.80
CA SER A 267 -20.65 -3.35 -5.50
C SER A 267 -20.72 -2.30 -6.61
N ALA A 268 -20.64 -2.71 -7.87
CA ALA A 268 -20.79 -1.79 -8.99
C ALA A 268 -22.18 -1.15 -9.02
N ALA A 269 -23.24 -1.94 -8.82
CA ALA A 269 -24.61 -1.43 -8.78
C ALA A 269 -24.85 -0.42 -7.64
N MET A 270 -24.23 -0.62 -6.47
CA MET A 270 -24.27 0.33 -5.35
C MET A 270 -23.65 1.69 -5.71
N MET A 271 -22.66 1.69 -6.61
CA MET A 271 -21.99 2.92 -7.03
C MET A 271 -22.71 3.65 -8.17
N GLU A 272 -23.80 3.11 -8.71
CA GLU A 272 -24.60 3.81 -9.72
C GLU A 272 -25.19 5.10 -9.15
N SER A 273 -25.10 6.18 -9.93
CA SER A 273 -25.61 7.50 -9.53
C SER A 273 -27.13 7.46 -9.22
N PRO A 274 -27.61 8.12 -8.14
CA PRO A 274 -26.87 8.99 -7.22
C PRO A 274 -26.24 8.24 -6.04
N GLY A 275 -26.44 6.93 -5.91
CA GLY A 275 -26.05 6.14 -4.73
C GLY A 275 -24.55 6.24 -4.42
N GLY A 276 -23.71 6.06 -5.42
CA GLY A 276 -22.25 6.14 -5.26
C GLY A 276 -21.78 7.48 -4.75
N THR A 277 -22.29 8.58 -5.28
CA THR A 277 -21.95 9.92 -4.80
C THR A 277 -22.32 10.11 -3.33
N THR A 278 -23.52 9.68 -2.92
CA THR A 278 -23.97 9.77 -1.53
C THR A 278 -23.07 8.95 -0.59
N LEU A 279 -22.76 7.70 -0.97
CA LEU A 279 -21.91 6.83 -0.15
C LEU A 279 -20.50 7.40 0.05
N VAL A 280 -19.92 7.98 -1.00
CA VAL A 280 -18.59 8.60 -0.92
C VAL A 280 -18.64 9.87 -0.08
N GLU A 281 -19.66 10.71 -0.26
CA GLU A 281 -19.83 11.93 0.54
C GLU A 281 -20.00 11.62 2.03
N GLU A 282 -20.79 10.59 2.38
CA GLU A 282 -20.91 10.12 3.78
C GLU A 282 -19.55 9.69 4.36
N SER A 283 -18.74 8.98 3.60
CA SER A 283 -17.39 8.58 4.05
C SER A 283 -16.48 9.78 4.29
N ILE A 284 -16.52 10.78 3.41
CA ILE A 284 -15.77 12.03 3.58
C ILE A 284 -16.27 12.78 4.80
N ALA A 285 -17.59 12.89 4.98
CA ALA A 285 -18.20 13.58 6.12
C ALA A 285 -17.78 12.95 7.46
N GLU A 286 -17.81 11.62 7.57
CA GLU A 286 -17.38 10.91 8.79
C GLU A 286 -15.87 11.13 9.06
N ALA A 287 -15.04 11.18 8.02
CA ALA A 287 -13.62 11.48 8.16
C ALA A 287 -13.39 12.94 8.63
N MET A 288 -14.18 13.89 8.15
CA MET A 288 -14.13 15.28 8.58
C MET A 288 -14.59 15.44 10.03
N ASP A 289 -15.68 14.78 10.41
CA ASP A 289 -16.20 14.80 11.79
C ASP A 289 -15.16 14.23 12.76
N PHE A 290 -14.51 13.13 12.40
CA PHE A 290 -13.40 12.58 13.19
C PHE A 290 -12.26 13.60 13.36
N ARG A 291 -11.83 14.26 12.28
CA ARG A 291 -10.74 15.24 12.32
C ARG A 291 -11.10 16.44 13.19
N ARG A 292 -12.36 16.94 13.10
CA ARG A 292 -12.86 18.00 13.96
C ARG A 292 -12.88 17.58 15.42
N ALA A 293 -13.40 16.40 15.72
CA ALA A 293 -13.42 15.87 17.08
C ALA A 293 -12.02 15.75 17.70
N MET A 294 -11.03 15.29 16.91
CA MET A 294 -9.64 15.19 17.36
C MET A 294 -9.04 16.58 17.68
N ARG A 295 -9.38 17.61 16.90
CA ARG A 295 -8.97 19.01 17.18
C ARG A 295 -9.66 19.58 18.41
N GLU A 296 -10.95 19.36 18.56
CA GLU A 296 -11.68 19.81 19.75
C GLU A 296 -11.10 19.22 21.05
N VAL A 297 -10.65 17.98 21.00
CA VAL A 297 -9.98 17.34 22.16
C VAL A 297 -8.60 17.96 22.39
N ASP A 298 -7.81 18.22 21.34
CA ASP A 298 -6.52 18.91 21.42
C ASP A 298 -6.67 20.30 22.04
N ASP A 299 -7.65 21.09 21.58
CA ASP A 299 -7.96 22.42 22.12
C ASP A 299 -8.36 22.38 23.60
N LYS A 300 -9.10 21.36 24.03
CA LYS A 300 -9.49 21.17 25.44
C LYS A 300 -8.30 20.83 26.33
N PHE A 301 -7.32 20.08 25.84
CA PHE A 301 -6.09 19.80 26.58
C PHE A 301 -5.11 20.97 26.56
N GLY A 302 -5.18 21.85 25.54
CA GLY A 302 -4.38 23.07 25.44
C GLY A 302 -2.88 22.79 25.39
N ALA A 303 -2.15 23.13 26.46
CA ALA A 303 -0.70 22.92 26.53
C ALA A 303 -0.29 21.47 26.87
N ASP A 304 -1.25 20.63 27.28
CA ASP A 304 -0.98 19.20 27.50
C ASP A 304 -0.95 18.44 26.18
N TRP A 305 -0.36 17.25 26.20
CA TRP A 305 -0.20 16.47 24.97
C TRP A 305 -1.51 15.81 24.51
N TRP A 306 -1.65 15.69 23.18
CA TRP A 306 -2.70 14.92 22.54
C TRP A 306 -2.20 14.31 21.21
N PHE A 307 -2.97 13.40 20.66
CA PHE A 307 -2.78 12.85 19.32
C PHE A 307 -3.28 13.83 18.27
N LYS A 308 -2.58 13.91 17.11
CA LYS A 308 -2.96 14.80 16.01
C LYS A 308 -3.30 13.98 14.76
N VAL A 309 -4.18 14.49 13.93
CA VAL A 309 -4.45 13.89 12.63
C VAL A 309 -3.67 14.68 11.58
N TRP A 310 -2.74 14.02 10.91
CA TRP A 310 -1.94 14.64 9.87
C TRP A 310 -2.83 15.09 8.70
N GLY A 311 -2.62 16.30 8.21
CA GLY A 311 -3.38 16.89 7.11
C GLY A 311 -3.30 18.41 7.11
N PRO A 312 -4.12 19.09 6.29
CA PRO A 312 -4.15 20.54 6.19
C PRO A 312 -4.41 21.22 7.53
N ASP A 313 -3.77 22.39 7.73
CA ASP A 313 -3.97 23.20 8.95
C ASP A 313 -5.38 23.78 9.01
N HIS A 314 -5.96 24.10 7.85
CA HIS A 314 -7.36 24.54 7.77
C HIS A 314 -8.30 23.35 7.58
N LEU A 315 -9.37 23.34 8.36
CA LEU A 315 -10.42 22.34 8.27
C LEU A 315 -11.76 23.09 8.29
N ALA A 316 -12.65 22.77 7.35
CA ALA A 316 -13.98 23.37 7.32
C ALA A 316 -14.72 23.14 8.65
N GLU A 317 -15.41 24.17 9.15
CA GLU A 317 -16.16 24.10 10.41
C GLU A 317 -17.32 23.09 10.34
N GLU A 318 -17.95 22.99 9.17
CA GLU A 318 -19.07 22.08 8.89
C GLU A 318 -18.93 21.41 7.53
N GLY A 319 -19.58 20.27 7.34
CA GLY A 319 -19.64 19.55 6.08
C GLY A 319 -18.30 18.96 5.64
N ILE A 320 -18.14 18.76 4.35
CA ILE A 320 -16.93 18.13 3.77
C ILE A 320 -15.86 19.16 3.36
N GLY A 321 -16.16 20.45 3.42
CA GLY A 321 -15.24 21.51 2.99
C GLY A 321 -15.02 21.54 1.46
N GLU A 322 -14.00 22.29 1.06
CA GLU A 322 -13.65 22.45 -0.34
C GLU A 322 -12.48 21.52 -0.72
N ARG A 323 -12.52 20.99 -1.93
CA ARG A 323 -11.44 20.16 -2.47
C ARG A 323 -10.07 20.86 -2.43
N SER A 324 -10.06 22.18 -2.70
CA SER A 324 -8.85 23.00 -2.70
C SER A 324 -8.07 22.96 -1.39
N ASP A 325 -8.74 22.77 -0.26
CA ASP A 325 -8.10 22.70 1.06
C ASP A 325 -7.21 21.46 1.19
N TRP A 326 -7.47 20.42 0.39
CA TRP A 326 -6.80 19.12 0.42
C TRP A 326 -5.73 18.94 -0.66
N VAL A 327 -5.64 19.88 -1.61
CA VAL A 327 -4.53 19.92 -2.58
C VAL A 327 -3.25 20.28 -1.84
N LEU A 328 -2.17 19.54 -2.12
CA LEU A 328 -0.87 19.81 -1.51
C LEU A 328 -0.26 21.07 -2.13
N GLU A 329 -0.38 22.19 -1.43
CA GLU A 329 0.26 23.44 -1.85
C GLU A 329 1.79 23.30 -1.79
N PRO A 330 2.53 23.86 -2.77
CA PRO A 330 3.97 23.65 -2.95
C PRO A 330 4.84 23.97 -1.73
N SER A 331 4.39 24.88 -0.88
CA SER A 331 5.13 25.38 0.29
C SER A 331 4.42 25.17 1.63
N ALA A 332 3.35 24.38 1.66
CA ALA A 332 2.64 24.13 2.92
C ALA A 332 3.49 23.29 3.86
N ALA A 333 3.69 23.79 5.08
CA ALA A 333 4.57 23.16 6.05
C ALA A 333 4.04 21.83 6.59
N TRP A 334 2.71 21.64 6.60
CA TRP A 334 2.10 20.49 7.22
C TRP A 334 2.46 19.14 6.57
N HIS A 335 2.85 19.11 5.28
CA HIS A 335 3.19 17.86 4.60
C HIS A 335 4.68 17.52 4.62
N ASP A 336 5.57 18.49 4.66
CA ASP A 336 7.05 18.34 4.69
C ASP A 336 7.63 17.42 3.58
N PHE A 337 7.04 17.47 2.37
CA PHE A 337 7.59 16.75 1.20
C PHE A 337 8.52 17.62 0.33
N GLY A 338 8.90 18.80 0.83
CA GLY A 338 9.63 19.77 0.06
C GLY A 338 8.74 20.50 -0.95
N LYS A 339 9.35 21.08 -1.96
CA LYS A 339 8.64 21.87 -2.98
C LYS A 339 7.94 20.94 -3.97
N LEU A 340 6.62 20.93 -3.96
CA LEU A 340 5.78 20.17 -4.88
C LEU A 340 5.30 21.05 -6.06
N ALA A 341 4.83 20.41 -7.13
CA ALA A 341 4.17 21.12 -8.22
C ALA A 341 2.73 21.47 -7.83
N LYS A 342 2.29 22.68 -8.20
CA LYS A 342 0.93 23.16 -7.94
C LYS A 342 -0.11 22.26 -8.60
N ASP A 343 -1.21 21.96 -7.90
CA ASP A 343 -2.35 21.15 -8.35
C ASP A 343 -1.99 19.70 -8.79
N PHE A 344 -0.79 19.23 -8.47
CA PHE A 344 -0.34 17.90 -8.89
C PHE A 344 -0.75 16.78 -7.95
N ASN A 345 -0.84 17.06 -6.65
CA ASN A 345 -1.17 16.09 -5.62
C ASN A 345 -2.28 16.59 -4.69
N MET A 346 -3.05 15.64 -4.14
CA MET A 346 -4.07 15.89 -3.14
C MET A 346 -3.97 14.84 -2.04
N LEU A 347 -4.32 15.20 -0.80
CA LEU A 347 -4.55 14.25 0.27
C LEU A 347 -6.01 13.80 0.26
N ASP A 348 -6.25 12.50 0.19
CA ASP A 348 -7.58 11.91 0.29
C ASP A 348 -8.07 12.00 1.75
N PRO A 349 -9.14 12.75 2.04
CA PRO A 349 -9.59 13.01 3.40
C PRO A 349 -10.07 11.77 4.15
N ILE A 350 -10.55 10.73 3.45
CA ILE A 350 -11.02 9.49 4.08
C ILE A 350 -9.88 8.63 4.63
N LYS A 351 -8.64 9.00 4.34
CA LYS A 351 -7.43 8.36 4.83
C LYS A 351 -6.81 9.24 5.91
N ALA A 352 -6.86 8.78 7.15
CA ALA A 352 -6.44 9.56 8.29
C ALA A 352 -5.24 8.92 9.00
N THR A 353 -4.10 9.60 8.92
CA THR A 353 -2.89 9.23 9.66
C THR A 353 -2.89 9.98 10.99
N VAL A 354 -2.98 9.24 12.09
CA VAL A 354 -2.90 9.79 13.45
C VAL A 354 -1.44 9.79 13.88
N VAL A 355 -0.96 10.95 14.30
CA VAL A 355 0.41 11.16 14.80
C VAL A 355 0.40 11.11 16.33
N THR A 356 1.33 10.33 16.88
CA THR A 356 1.54 10.22 18.34
C THR A 356 2.66 11.17 18.80
N PRO A 357 2.65 11.65 20.04
CA PRO A 357 3.69 12.55 20.55
C PRO A 357 5.09 11.95 20.52
N GLY A 358 6.10 12.78 20.32
CA GLY A 358 7.51 12.41 20.46
C GLY A 358 8.40 12.67 19.25
N LEU A 359 7.81 12.91 18.08
CA LEU A 359 8.52 13.27 16.84
C LEU A 359 7.74 14.38 16.14
N ASP A 360 8.41 15.45 15.77
CA ASP A 360 7.81 16.51 14.94
C ASP A 360 8.00 16.24 13.44
N ILE A 361 7.37 17.09 12.63
CA ILE A 361 7.41 16.97 11.17
C ILE A 361 8.82 17.22 10.59
N GLU A 362 9.66 17.99 11.27
CA GLU A 362 11.05 18.27 10.92
C GLU A 362 12.01 17.14 11.32
N GLY A 363 11.52 16.11 12.03
CA GLY A 363 12.32 14.95 12.45
C GLY A 363 13.02 15.12 13.81
N ASN A 364 12.66 16.13 14.60
CA ASN A 364 13.23 16.33 15.93
C ASN A 364 12.49 15.48 16.97
N PHE A 365 13.27 14.76 17.78
CA PHE A 365 12.72 13.99 18.90
C PHE A 365 12.45 14.90 20.10
N GLY A 366 11.26 14.79 20.67
CA GLY A 366 10.89 15.45 21.91
C GLY A 366 11.64 14.94 23.15
N SER A 367 11.35 15.50 24.30
CA SER A 367 11.81 14.99 25.59
C SER A 367 11.00 13.78 26.07
N MET A 368 9.76 13.66 25.61
CA MET A 368 8.81 12.58 25.85
C MET A 368 8.31 12.04 24.52
N GLY A 369 8.06 10.75 24.42
CA GLY A 369 7.47 10.17 23.24
C GLY A 369 6.60 8.96 23.52
N ILE A 370 5.61 8.77 22.63
CA ILE A 370 4.67 7.66 22.68
C ILE A 370 4.78 6.88 21.35
N PRO A 371 5.57 5.81 21.31
CA PRO A 371 5.69 4.99 20.11
C PRO A 371 4.33 4.44 19.67
N ALA A 372 4.01 4.58 18.39
CA ALA A 372 2.71 4.18 17.86
C ALA A 372 2.44 2.67 18.03
N SER A 373 3.48 1.85 18.06
CA SER A 373 3.35 0.39 18.29
C SER A 373 2.70 0.03 19.62
N ILE A 374 2.89 0.85 20.66
CA ILE A 374 2.24 0.66 21.97
C ILE A 374 0.76 1.06 21.88
N VAL A 375 0.47 2.20 21.26
CA VAL A 375 -0.91 2.69 21.08
C VAL A 375 -1.73 1.69 20.26
N THR A 376 -1.18 1.19 19.18
CA THR A 376 -1.89 0.24 18.29
C THR A 376 -2.13 -1.11 18.94
N LYS A 377 -1.23 -1.60 19.79
CA LYS A 377 -1.47 -2.80 20.61
C LYS A 377 -2.59 -2.57 21.61
N TYR A 378 -2.61 -1.42 22.29
CA TYR A 378 -3.69 -1.05 23.19
C TYR A 378 -5.03 -1.01 22.45
N LEU A 379 -5.08 -0.32 21.31
CA LEU A 379 -6.29 -0.25 20.49
C LEU A 379 -6.78 -1.63 20.05
N ALA A 380 -5.86 -2.52 19.67
CA ALA A 380 -6.21 -3.89 19.25
C ALA A 380 -6.86 -4.71 20.37
N GLU A 381 -6.35 -4.62 21.61
CA GLU A 381 -6.97 -5.27 22.77
C GLU A 381 -8.35 -4.66 23.14
N HIS A 382 -8.65 -3.45 22.64
CA HIS A 382 -9.94 -2.75 22.83
C HIS A 382 -10.83 -2.81 21.57
N GLY A 383 -10.52 -3.71 20.62
CA GLY A 383 -11.36 -3.97 19.45
C GLY A 383 -11.23 -2.95 18.31
N VAL A 384 -10.18 -2.12 18.32
CA VAL A 384 -9.87 -1.16 17.26
C VAL A 384 -8.61 -1.60 16.53
N ILE A 385 -8.75 -2.06 15.29
CA ILE A 385 -7.65 -2.51 14.44
C ILE A 385 -7.29 -1.41 13.46
N VAL A 386 -6.00 -1.04 13.41
CA VAL A 386 -5.48 -0.05 12.47
C VAL A 386 -4.88 -0.74 11.24
N GLU A 387 -4.88 -0.03 10.11
CA GLU A 387 -4.37 -0.58 8.85
C GLU A 387 -2.84 -0.56 8.74
N LYS A 388 -2.20 0.45 9.33
CA LYS A 388 -0.76 0.63 9.28
C LYS A 388 -0.26 1.27 10.57
N CYS A 389 0.90 0.83 11.04
CA CYS A 389 1.61 1.44 12.17
C CYS A 389 3.00 1.88 11.72
N GLY A 390 3.40 3.11 12.03
CA GLY A 390 4.74 3.66 11.86
C GLY A 390 5.46 3.80 13.21
N LEU A 391 6.52 4.59 13.27
CA LEU A 391 7.23 4.86 14.53
C LEU A 391 6.37 5.71 15.49
N TYR A 392 5.84 6.83 14.98
CA TYR A 392 5.00 7.79 15.71
C TYR A 392 3.72 8.12 14.94
N SER A 393 3.22 7.19 14.17
CA SER A 393 1.96 7.36 13.46
C SER A 393 1.26 6.03 13.23
N PHE A 394 -0.06 6.07 13.14
CA PHE A 394 -0.84 4.94 12.67
C PHE A 394 -1.95 5.43 11.74
N PHE A 395 -2.41 4.57 10.86
CA PHE A 395 -3.33 4.91 9.78
C PHE A 395 -4.66 4.19 9.94
N ILE A 396 -5.73 4.96 9.76
CA ILE A 396 -7.11 4.47 9.71
C ILE A 396 -7.78 4.95 8.43
N MET A 397 -8.85 4.27 8.04
CA MET A 397 -9.56 4.54 6.80
C MET A 397 -11.08 4.54 7.00
N PHE A 398 -11.75 5.48 6.34
CA PHE A 398 -13.20 5.62 6.32
C PHE A 398 -13.74 5.05 5.00
N THR A 399 -14.28 3.83 5.05
CA THR A 399 -14.82 3.16 3.87
C THR A 399 -16.28 3.51 3.64
N ILE A 400 -16.80 3.27 2.42
CA ILE A 400 -18.24 3.39 2.19
C ILE A 400 -19.02 2.44 3.12
N GLY A 401 -20.18 2.88 3.56
CA GLY A 401 -21.00 2.11 4.51
C GLY A 401 -20.53 2.20 5.97
N ILE A 402 -19.56 3.04 6.30
CA ILE A 402 -19.21 3.31 7.69
C ILE A 402 -20.42 3.84 8.47
N THR A 403 -20.68 3.26 9.63
CA THR A 403 -21.75 3.71 10.52
C THR A 403 -21.41 5.07 11.12
N LYS A 404 -22.35 6.00 11.09
CA LYS A 404 -22.21 7.36 11.63
C LYS A 404 -21.65 7.33 13.05
N GLY A 405 -20.61 8.11 13.30
CA GLY A 405 -19.98 8.25 14.60
C GLY A 405 -19.21 7.00 15.10
N ARG A 406 -18.99 5.98 14.26
CA ARG A 406 -18.26 4.77 14.64
C ARG A 406 -16.84 5.09 15.16
N TRP A 407 -16.20 6.13 14.66
CA TRP A 407 -14.90 6.61 15.08
C TRP A 407 -14.85 7.14 16.51
N ASN A 408 -15.99 7.42 17.16
CA ASN A 408 -16.04 7.84 18.57
C ASN A 408 -15.40 6.80 19.51
N THR A 409 -15.49 5.51 19.17
CA THR A 409 -14.79 4.45 19.91
C THR A 409 -13.29 4.71 19.94
N LEU A 410 -12.70 5.04 18.78
CA LEU A 410 -11.27 5.35 18.69
C LEU A 410 -10.89 6.57 19.56
N VAL A 411 -11.64 7.65 19.45
CA VAL A 411 -11.37 8.87 20.25
C VAL A 411 -11.46 8.57 21.75
N THR A 412 -12.48 7.81 22.17
CA THR A 412 -12.66 7.41 23.58
C THR A 412 -11.48 6.54 24.06
N GLU A 413 -11.05 5.56 23.27
CA GLU A 413 -9.92 4.72 23.63
C GLU A 413 -8.60 5.51 23.69
N LEU A 414 -8.40 6.48 22.82
CA LEU A 414 -7.25 7.38 22.90
C LEU A 414 -7.26 8.25 24.17
N GLN A 415 -8.43 8.72 24.62
CA GLN A 415 -8.58 9.43 25.89
C GLN A 415 -8.26 8.52 27.09
N GLN A 416 -8.75 7.28 27.08
CA GLN A 416 -8.42 6.31 28.13
C GLN A 416 -6.93 5.95 28.12
N PHE A 417 -6.33 5.80 26.94
CA PHE A 417 -4.89 5.60 26.81
C PHE A 417 -4.11 6.75 27.47
N LYS A 418 -4.51 8.00 27.18
CA LYS A 418 -3.90 9.18 27.81
C LYS A 418 -4.00 9.12 29.33
N ASP A 419 -5.17 8.80 29.87
CA ASP A 419 -5.38 8.65 31.32
C ASP A 419 -4.47 7.58 31.94
N HIS A 420 -4.28 6.45 31.27
CA HIS A 420 -3.38 5.41 31.72
C HIS A 420 -1.91 5.85 31.65
N PHE A 421 -1.55 6.56 30.58
CA PHE A 421 -0.19 7.08 30.41
C PHE A 421 0.15 8.13 31.49
N ASP A 422 -0.72 9.10 31.72
CA ASP A 422 -0.49 10.18 32.70
C ASP A 422 -0.36 9.63 34.14
N LYS A 423 -1.09 8.55 34.44
CA LYS A 423 -1.01 7.82 35.73
C LYS A 423 0.14 6.82 35.79
N ASN A 424 0.89 6.65 34.70
CA ASN A 424 1.90 5.60 34.55
C ASN A 424 1.36 4.22 34.98
N ALA A 425 0.17 3.87 34.49
CA ALA A 425 -0.50 2.62 34.87
C ALA A 425 0.34 1.40 34.48
N PRO A 426 0.40 0.34 35.31
CA PRO A 426 1.20 -0.85 34.99
C PRO A 426 0.62 -1.61 33.79
N LEU A 427 1.49 -2.16 32.95
CA LEU A 427 1.09 -2.80 31.69
C LEU A 427 0.15 -3.99 31.87
N TRP A 428 0.21 -4.73 32.97
CA TRP A 428 -0.76 -5.81 33.23
C TRP A 428 -2.22 -5.32 33.26
N LYS A 429 -2.42 -4.04 33.57
CA LYS A 429 -3.75 -3.40 33.58
C LYS A 429 -4.11 -2.83 32.21
N VAL A 430 -3.12 -2.30 31.47
CA VAL A 430 -3.32 -1.58 30.20
C VAL A 430 -3.34 -2.53 29.00
N LEU A 431 -2.50 -3.55 29.04
CA LEU A 431 -2.27 -4.53 27.97
C LEU A 431 -2.26 -5.96 28.54
N PRO A 432 -3.35 -6.45 29.14
CA PRO A 432 -3.38 -7.74 29.84
C PRO A 432 -3.06 -8.93 28.94
N GLU A 433 -3.55 -8.96 27.69
CA GLU A 433 -3.27 -10.06 26.76
C GLU A 433 -1.82 -10.07 26.29
N PHE A 434 -1.25 -8.89 26.06
CA PHE A 434 0.16 -8.73 25.73
C PHE A 434 1.06 -9.20 26.90
N VAL A 435 0.76 -8.78 28.12
CA VAL A 435 1.53 -9.16 29.32
C VAL A 435 1.44 -10.65 29.59
N ALA A 436 0.28 -11.28 29.36
CA ALA A 436 0.14 -12.74 29.49
C ALA A 436 1.14 -13.51 28.59
N LYS A 437 1.46 -12.97 27.40
CA LYS A 437 2.46 -13.53 26.47
C LYS A 437 3.89 -13.07 26.80
N HIS A 438 4.04 -11.91 27.45
CA HIS A 438 5.32 -11.27 27.76
C HIS A 438 5.40 -10.85 29.25
N PRO A 439 5.48 -11.80 30.22
CA PRO A 439 5.40 -11.51 31.66
C PRO A 439 6.46 -10.54 32.19
N ARG A 440 7.57 -10.38 31.47
CA ARG A 440 8.64 -9.41 31.84
C ARG A 440 8.16 -7.98 31.96
N TYR A 441 7.04 -7.62 31.33
CA TYR A 441 6.46 -6.27 31.33
C TYR A 441 5.37 -6.07 32.41
N GLU A 442 5.03 -7.10 33.19
CA GLU A 442 3.89 -7.08 34.12
C GLU A 442 3.85 -5.82 35.01
N ARG A 443 4.99 -5.47 35.58
CA ARG A 443 5.11 -4.35 36.51
C ARG A 443 5.65 -3.07 35.90
N VAL A 444 5.94 -3.06 34.61
CA VAL A 444 6.43 -1.87 33.90
C VAL A 444 5.28 -0.91 33.72
N GLY A 445 5.50 0.38 34.02
CA GLY A 445 4.51 1.43 33.78
C GLY A 445 4.39 1.76 32.29
N LEU A 446 3.20 2.16 31.86
CA LEU A 446 2.96 2.52 30.46
C LEU A 446 3.87 3.67 30.00
N LYS A 447 4.01 4.70 30.82
CA LYS A 447 4.91 5.83 30.53
C LYS A 447 6.37 5.40 30.49
N ASP A 448 6.77 4.47 31.36
CA ASP A 448 8.14 3.99 31.44
C ASP A 448 8.53 3.23 30.18
N ILE A 449 7.69 2.32 29.68
CA ILE A 449 7.98 1.59 28.44
C ILE A 449 7.96 2.49 27.21
N CYS A 450 7.04 3.44 27.14
CA CYS A 450 7.01 4.44 26.07
C CYS A 450 8.32 5.23 26.04
N GLN A 451 8.80 5.70 27.21
CA GLN A 451 10.05 6.46 27.31
C GLN A 451 11.27 5.61 26.98
N GLN A 452 11.33 4.35 27.41
CA GLN A 452 12.43 3.44 27.06
C GLN A 452 12.56 3.23 25.54
N ILE A 453 11.45 3.00 24.86
CA ILE A 453 11.45 2.83 23.41
C ILE A 453 11.76 4.16 22.71
N HIS A 454 11.20 5.28 23.20
CA HIS A 454 11.48 6.61 22.67
C HIS A 454 12.97 6.96 22.74
N GLU A 455 13.63 6.76 23.88
CA GLU A 455 15.07 6.98 24.02
C GLU A 455 15.90 6.04 23.11
N PHE A 456 15.44 4.81 22.93
CA PHE A 456 16.08 3.90 22.00
C PHE A 456 16.01 4.42 20.56
N TYR A 457 14.86 4.94 20.12
CA TYR A 457 14.69 5.54 18.80
C TYR A 457 15.52 6.83 18.66
N LYS A 458 15.47 7.69 19.64
CA LYS A 458 16.19 8.98 19.67
C LYS A 458 17.70 8.78 19.63
N SER A 459 18.25 7.89 20.45
CA SER A 459 19.69 7.62 20.52
C SER A 459 20.29 7.08 19.22
N ARG A 460 19.46 6.54 18.32
CA ARG A 460 19.85 5.99 17.03
C ARG A 460 19.37 6.82 15.84
N ASP A 461 18.73 7.94 16.09
CA ASP A 461 18.17 8.82 15.05
C ASP A 461 17.33 8.04 14.01
N VAL A 462 16.41 7.21 14.52
CA VAL A 462 15.66 6.23 13.70
C VAL A 462 14.76 6.92 12.68
N ALA A 463 14.24 8.11 12.99
CA ALA A 463 13.43 8.89 12.05
C ALA A 463 14.21 9.20 10.77
N ARG A 464 15.45 9.68 10.90
CA ARG A 464 16.34 9.91 9.76
C ARG A 464 16.73 8.60 9.07
N MET A 465 17.10 7.58 9.83
CA MET A 465 17.50 6.27 9.30
C MET A 465 16.39 5.65 8.43
N THR A 466 15.13 5.65 8.88
CA THR A 466 14.00 5.09 8.14
C THR A 466 13.61 5.90 6.90
N THR A 467 13.97 7.18 6.83
CA THR A 467 13.81 7.99 5.62
C THR A 467 14.95 7.75 4.65
N GLU A 468 16.21 7.82 5.13
CA GLU A 468 17.39 7.68 4.29
C GLU A 468 17.54 6.29 3.65
N MET A 469 17.11 5.22 4.31
CA MET A 469 17.19 3.88 3.72
C MET A 469 16.39 3.75 2.42
N TYR A 470 15.23 4.42 2.31
CA TYR A 470 14.39 4.39 1.10
C TYR A 470 14.84 5.38 0.02
N THR A 471 15.64 6.37 0.38
CA THR A 471 16.20 7.36 -0.56
C THR A 471 17.67 7.09 -0.89
N SER A 472 18.25 6.02 -0.35
CA SER A 472 19.63 5.61 -0.62
C SER A 472 19.80 5.05 -2.04
N ASP A 473 21.04 5.06 -2.53
CA ASP A 473 21.37 4.49 -3.83
C ASP A 473 21.14 2.97 -3.83
N MET A 474 20.10 2.54 -4.53
CA MET A 474 19.75 1.15 -4.73
C MET A 474 20.32 0.69 -6.07
N VAL A 475 21.55 0.15 -6.06
CA VAL A 475 22.27 -0.19 -7.28
C VAL A 475 21.85 -1.56 -7.79
N PRO A 476 21.23 -1.68 -8.98
CA PRO A 476 20.94 -2.96 -9.58
C PRO A 476 22.21 -3.62 -10.09
N ALA A 477 22.49 -4.84 -9.63
CA ALA A 477 23.64 -5.64 -10.05
C ALA A 477 23.27 -6.69 -11.12
N MET A 478 21.99 -7.07 -11.15
CA MET A 478 21.41 -7.97 -12.14
C MET A 478 19.92 -7.73 -12.26
N MET A 479 19.32 -8.32 -13.28
CA MET A 479 17.86 -8.26 -13.45
C MET A 479 17.14 -9.03 -12.33
N PRO A 480 15.97 -8.56 -11.86
CA PRO A 480 15.17 -9.29 -10.85
C PRO A 480 14.85 -10.74 -11.27
N SER A 481 14.57 -10.98 -12.55
CA SER A 481 14.33 -12.33 -13.10
C SER A 481 15.58 -13.23 -13.04
N GLU A 482 16.77 -12.67 -13.26
CA GLU A 482 18.03 -13.41 -13.13
C GLU A 482 18.32 -13.78 -11.67
N ALA A 483 18.11 -12.83 -10.74
CA ALA A 483 18.25 -13.08 -9.30
C ALA A 483 17.27 -14.18 -8.84
N TRP A 484 16.04 -14.15 -9.34
CA TRP A 484 15.05 -15.20 -9.09
C TRP A 484 15.49 -16.56 -9.66
N ALA A 485 16.04 -16.61 -10.87
CA ALA A 485 16.57 -17.85 -11.46
C ALA A 485 17.70 -18.44 -10.58
N LYS A 486 18.60 -17.59 -10.06
CA LYS A 486 19.63 -18.01 -9.09
C LYS A 486 19.01 -18.60 -7.82
N MET A 487 17.96 -17.97 -7.29
CA MET A 487 17.21 -18.47 -6.14
C MET A 487 16.58 -19.84 -6.42
N ALA A 488 15.85 -19.97 -7.53
CA ALA A 488 15.19 -21.22 -7.96
C ALA A 488 16.17 -22.38 -8.15
N HIS A 489 17.37 -22.09 -8.65
CA HIS A 489 18.44 -23.07 -8.86
C HIS A 489 19.32 -23.29 -7.61
N LYS A 490 18.95 -22.73 -6.43
CA LYS A 490 19.71 -22.83 -5.18
C LYS A 490 21.15 -22.30 -5.29
N GLN A 491 21.36 -21.32 -6.16
CA GLN A 491 22.63 -20.60 -6.34
C GLN A 491 22.68 -19.35 -5.45
N VAL A 492 22.32 -19.53 -4.19
CA VAL A 492 22.30 -18.50 -3.15
C VAL A 492 23.06 -18.95 -1.93
N ASP A 493 23.59 -17.98 -1.20
CA ASP A 493 24.23 -18.19 0.10
C ASP A 493 23.40 -17.46 1.17
N ARG A 494 23.27 -18.08 2.33
CA ARG A 494 22.68 -17.45 3.52
C ARG A 494 23.73 -16.63 4.22
N VAL A 495 23.60 -15.29 4.15
CA VAL A 495 24.64 -14.32 4.54
C VAL A 495 24.21 -13.60 5.81
N PRO A 496 25.06 -13.58 6.87
CA PRO A 496 24.77 -12.83 8.09
C PRO A 496 24.90 -11.33 7.86
N LEU A 497 24.28 -10.51 8.74
CA LEU A 497 24.19 -9.05 8.58
C LEU A 497 25.56 -8.37 8.42
N ASP A 498 26.57 -8.84 9.12
CA ASP A 498 27.94 -8.29 9.10
C ASP A 498 28.70 -8.53 7.78
N GLN A 499 28.16 -9.38 6.90
CA GLN A 499 28.75 -9.71 5.61
C GLN A 499 27.86 -9.30 4.43
N LEU A 500 26.82 -8.48 4.67
CA LEU A 500 25.86 -8.11 3.63
C LEU A 500 26.35 -6.99 2.70
N GLU A 501 27.31 -6.15 3.12
CA GLU A 501 27.72 -4.99 2.33
C GLU A 501 28.19 -5.40 0.93
N GLY A 502 27.59 -4.80 -0.10
CA GLY A 502 27.85 -5.12 -1.50
C GLY A 502 27.29 -6.45 -2.01
N ARG A 503 26.71 -7.31 -1.14
CA ARG A 503 26.02 -8.53 -1.57
C ARG A 503 24.74 -8.20 -2.32
N VAL A 504 24.34 -9.08 -3.22
CA VAL A 504 23.15 -8.94 -4.04
C VAL A 504 22.03 -9.77 -3.44
N THR A 505 20.89 -9.13 -3.11
CA THR A 505 19.76 -9.87 -2.58
C THR A 505 19.11 -10.75 -3.65
N ALA A 506 18.75 -11.99 -3.28
CA ALA A 506 17.99 -12.90 -4.14
C ALA A 506 16.48 -12.78 -3.94
N MET A 507 16.04 -12.03 -2.93
CA MET A 507 14.62 -11.91 -2.57
C MET A 507 14.25 -10.48 -2.16
N LEU A 508 12.96 -10.23 -2.05
CA LEU A 508 12.45 -8.97 -1.51
C LEU A 508 12.86 -8.80 -0.05
N VAL A 509 13.35 -7.62 0.29
CA VAL A 509 13.55 -7.19 1.68
C VAL A 509 12.53 -6.09 1.97
N THR A 510 11.55 -6.40 2.80
CA THR A 510 10.38 -5.53 3.00
C THR A 510 10.08 -5.37 4.48
N PRO A 511 10.34 -4.20 5.09
CA PRO A 511 9.93 -3.90 6.46
C PRO A 511 8.41 -3.80 6.60
N TYR A 512 7.87 -4.32 7.69
CA TYR A 512 6.48 -4.14 8.10
C TYR A 512 6.42 -3.50 9.50
N PRO A 513 5.93 -2.28 9.60
CA PRO A 513 5.50 -1.36 8.53
C PRO A 513 6.66 -0.75 7.74
N PRO A 514 6.44 -0.18 6.55
CA PRO A 514 5.17 0.09 5.88
C PRO A 514 4.72 -0.98 4.87
N GLY A 515 5.46 -2.08 4.68
CA GLY A 515 5.13 -3.10 3.68
C GLY A 515 5.56 -2.73 2.25
N ILE A 516 6.50 -1.79 2.11
CA ILE A 516 7.07 -1.36 0.84
C ILE A 516 8.45 -2.00 0.68
N PRO A 517 8.76 -2.56 -0.50
CA PRO A 517 10.06 -3.15 -0.74
C PRO A 517 11.22 -2.17 -0.56
N LEU A 518 12.10 -2.47 0.38
CA LEU A 518 13.34 -1.73 0.62
C LEU A 518 14.39 -2.10 -0.42
N LEU A 519 14.58 -3.41 -0.64
CA LEU A 519 15.37 -3.95 -1.75
C LEU A 519 14.54 -4.95 -2.55
N ILE A 520 14.76 -4.96 -3.85
CA ILE A 520 14.20 -5.96 -4.76
C ILE A 520 15.28 -6.96 -5.20
N PRO A 521 14.90 -8.16 -5.67
CA PRO A 521 15.86 -9.13 -6.18
C PRO A 521 16.81 -8.51 -7.20
N GLY A 522 18.11 -8.75 -7.05
CA GLY A 522 19.15 -8.21 -7.96
C GLY A 522 19.79 -6.90 -7.52
N GLU A 523 19.29 -6.23 -6.48
CA GLU A 523 19.90 -5.01 -5.92
C GLU A 523 20.96 -5.33 -4.85
N ARG A 524 21.92 -4.40 -4.68
CA ARG A 524 23.00 -4.52 -3.70
C ARG A 524 22.63 -3.91 -2.36
N PHE A 525 23.01 -4.59 -1.28
CA PHE A 525 23.00 -4.01 0.06
C PHE A 525 24.00 -2.87 0.16
N ASN A 526 23.53 -1.74 0.67
CA ASN A 526 24.38 -0.61 1.07
C ASN A 526 24.39 -0.45 2.58
N LYS A 527 25.31 0.37 3.08
CA LYS A 527 25.50 0.58 4.52
C LYS A 527 24.25 1.10 5.23
N ARG A 528 23.48 2.02 4.63
CA ARG A 528 22.27 2.60 5.26
C ARG A 528 21.19 1.55 5.50
N ILE A 529 21.00 0.65 4.55
CA ILE A 529 20.07 -0.47 4.68
C ILE A 529 20.56 -1.45 5.77
N ILE A 530 21.84 -1.76 5.80
CA ILE A 530 22.43 -2.65 6.80
C ILE A 530 22.30 -2.05 8.21
N ASP A 531 22.56 -0.75 8.38
CA ASP A 531 22.42 -0.05 9.66
C ASP A 531 20.96 -0.15 10.18
N TYR A 532 19.97 -0.06 9.29
CA TYR A 532 18.58 -0.29 9.65
C TYR A 532 18.30 -1.76 10.07
N LEU A 533 18.87 -2.73 9.39
CA LEU A 533 18.73 -4.14 9.77
C LEU A 533 19.34 -4.44 11.15
N TYR A 534 20.47 -3.83 11.47
CA TYR A 534 21.05 -3.88 12.82
C TYR A 534 20.15 -3.24 13.86
N PHE A 535 19.61 -2.06 13.54
CA PHE A 535 18.63 -1.41 14.41
C PHE A 535 17.43 -2.33 14.69
N ALA A 536 16.84 -2.94 13.67
CA ALA A 536 15.70 -3.84 13.82
C ALA A 536 16.04 -5.07 14.67
N ARG A 537 17.21 -5.68 14.49
CA ARG A 537 17.71 -6.79 15.33
C ARG A 537 17.81 -6.37 16.79
N ASP A 538 18.52 -5.28 17.07
CA ASP A 538 18.79 -4.80 18.43
C ASP A 538 17.48 -4.37 19.13
N PHE A 539 16.56 -3.77 18.39
CA PHE A 539 15.23 -3.41 18.88
C PHE A 539 14.42 -4.65 19.27
N ASN A 540 14.36 -5.63 18.39
CA ASN A 540 13.62 -6.88 18.62
C ASN A 540 14.18 -7.67 19.81
N GLU A 541 15.49 -7.61 20.03
CA GLU A 541 16.14 -8.26 21.17
C GLU A 541 15.85 -7.54 22.50
N GLN A 542 15.84 -6.20 22.47
CA GLN A 542 15.61 -5.40 23.66
C GLN A 542 14.12 -5.32 24.05
N PHE A 543 13.23 -5.27 23.07
CA PHE A 543 11.79 -5.09 23.27
C PHE A 543 10.96 -6.22 22.64
N PRO A 544 11.13 -7.48 23.09
CA PRO A 544 10.34 -8.59 22.56
C PRO A 544 8.85 -8.36 22.79
N GLY A 545 8.04 -8.66 21.77
CA GLY A 545 6.61 -8.36 21.71
C GLY A 545 6.28 -7.05 20.98
N PHE A 546 7.27 -6.17 20.75
CA PHE A 546 7.14 -4.96 19.93
C PHE A 546 7.93 -5.06 18.62
N GLU A 547 8.27 -6.27 18.20
CA GLU A 547 9.16 -6.52 17.08
C GLU A 547 8.73 -5.81 15.79
N THR A 548 9.73 -5.35 15.04
CA THR A 548 9.58 -4.98 13.64
C THR A 548 9.79 -6.23 12.78
N ASP A 549 8.78 -6.58 11.98
CA ASP A 549 8.89 -7.70 11.04
C ASP A 549 9.50 -7.22 9.72
N ILE A 550 10.49 -7.97 9.22
CA ILE A 550 11.13 -7.69 7.93
C ILE A 550 11.07 -8.96 7.09
N HIS A 551 10.20 -8.94 6.07
CA HIS A 551 10.18 -10.02 5.09
C HIS A 551 11.51 -10.09 4.35
N GLY A 552 12.03 -11.29 4.16
CA GLY A 552 13.34 -11.54 3.54
C GLY A 552 14.48 -11.73 4.54
N LEU A 553 14.25 -11.51 5.84
CA LEU A 553 15.18 -11.90 6.90
C LEU A 553 14.85 -13.30 7.42
N VAL A 554 15.88 -14.10 7.61
CA VAL A 554 15.81 -15.39 8.30
C VAL A 554 16.40 -15.21 9.69
N LYS A 555 15.58 -15.41 10.72
CA LYS A 555 15.99 -15.34 12.12
C LYS A 555 16.38 -16.74 12.61
N THR A 556 17.57 -16.87 13.19
CA THR A 556 18.01 -18.07 13.90
C THR A 556 18.41 -17.70 15.32
N SER A 557 18.43 -18.67 16.23
CA SER A 557 18.98 -18.47 17.57
C SER A 557 20.22 -19.36 17.72
N ILE A 558 21.36 -18.74 17.97
CA ILE A 558 22.64 -19.42 18.24
C ILE A 558 23.09 -18.98 19.63
N ASP A 559 23.29 -19.94 20.54
CA ASP A 559 23.71 -19.69 21.92
C ASP A 559 22.84 -18.65 22.68
N GLY A 560 21.52 -18.66 22.38
CA GLY A 560 20.55 -17.75 23.00
C GLY A 560 20.54 -16.32 22.44
N LYS A 561 21.35 -16.01 21.41
CA LYS A 561 21.33 -14.74 20.69
C LYS A 561 20.62 -14.88 19.36
N SER A 562 19.85 -13.85 19.01
CA SER A 562 19.17 -13.79 17.70
C SER A 562 20.16 -13.37 16.62
N GLU A 563 20.36 -14.21 15.63
CA GLU A 563 21.10 -13.86 14.43
C GLU A 563 20.18 -13.78 13.22
N TYR A 564 20.44 -12.79 12.37
CA TYR A 564 19.66 -12.51 11.18
C TYR A 564 20.50 -12.73 9.94
N TYR A 565 19.89 -13.36 8.95
CA TYR A 565 20.51 -13.70 7.67
C TYR A 565 19.61 -13.27 6.51
N VAL A 566 20.22 -13.06 5.35
CA VAL A 566 19.51 -12.86 4.08
C VAL A 566 20.05 -13.83 3.04
N ASP A 567 19.16 -14.37 2.22
CA ASP A 567 19.57 -15.19 1.08
C ASP A 567 20.02 -14.25 -0.06
N CYS A 568 21.33 -14.25 -0.32
CA CYS A 568 21.99 -13.44 -1.35
C CYS A 568 22.43 -14.31 -2.52
N VAL A 569 22.50 -13.75 -3.70
CA VAL A 569 23.06 -14.43 -4.87
C VAL A 569 24.49 -14.84 -4.57
N ARG A 570 24.82 -16.09 -4.89
CA ARG A 570 26.17 -16.63 -4.67
C ARG A 570 27.18 -15.85 -5.50
N GLN A 571 28.24 -15.40 -4.85
CA GLN A 571 29.38 -14.80 -5.55
C GLN A 571 30.17 -15.92 -6.24
N GLU A 572 30.45 -15.76 -7.54
CA GLU A 572 31.41 -16.61 -8.22
C GLU A 572 32.75 -16.41 -7.51
N ARG A 573 33.30 -17.49 -6.95
CA ARG A 573 34.67 -17.42 -6.46
C ARG A 573 35.53 -17.17 -7.69
N ASP A 574 36.30 -16.09 -7.70
CA ASP A 574 37.39 -15.92 -8.63
C ASP A 574 38.30 -17.15 -8.44
N ILE A 575 38.13 -18.13 -9.30
CA ILE A 575 39.11 -19.21 -9.43
C ILE A 575 40.26 -18.56 -10.18
N THR A 576 41.12 -17.85 -9.45
CA THR A 576 42.48 -17.56 -9.92
C THR A 576 43.16 -18.91 -10.06
N LEU A 577 43.18 -19.43 -11.31
CA LEU A 577 44.04 -20.51 -11.73
C LEU A 577 45.51 -20.06 -11.70
#